data_f3d5648e8bc18915db78c93017ec6362
#
_entry.id   f3d5648e8bc18915db78c93017ec6362
#
_cell.length_a   1.000
_cell.length_b   1.000
_cell.length_c   1.000
_cell.angle_alpha   90.00
_cell.angle_beta   90.00
_cell.angle_gamma   90.00
#
_symmetry.space_group_name_H-M   'P 1'
#
loop_
_entity.id
_entity.type
_entity.pdbx_description
1 polymer ?
#
loop_
_entity_poly.entity_id
_entity_poly.type
_entity_poly.pdbx_seq_one_letter_code
_entity_poly.pdbx_strand_id
1 'polypeptide(L)'
;TLEYLYQLHNRGIKLGLENINKILHECNNPHDKFKSIHLAGTNGKGSTASIIAKILQNTGQKVGLYTSPHLINFNERIRINGVPINDSDIISFTKTYRDFFEKHSITFFEATTAMAFDYFRKNKIDIAIVETGLGGRLDSTNVLSPIHTIITEIDFDHTHLLGETVEEITAEKCGIIKNSVPNTTICLLYTSPSPRDSMT
;
A
#
# COMPACT_ATOMS: atom_id res chain seq x y z
N THR A 1 -18.90 -8.63 8.40
CA THR A 1 -17.42 -8.50 8.48
C THR A 1 -16.95 -7.23 7.77
N LEU A 2 -17.33 -6.98 6.53
CA LEU A 2 -16.95 -5.75 5.81
C LEU A 2 -17.48 -4.49 6.52
N GLU A 3 -18.72 -4.50 7.00
CA GLU A 3 -19.25 -3.40 7.80
C GLU A 3 -18.37 -3.10 9.01
N TYR A 4 -17.92 -4.13 9.72
CA TYR A 4 -17.00 -3.96 10.84
C TYR A 4 -15.66 -3.35 10.39
N LEU A 5 -15.06 -3.82 9.31
CA LEU A 5 -13.83 -3.23 8.78
C LEU A 5 -14.06 -1.75 8.42
N TYR A 6 -15.17 -1.42 7.78
CA TYR A 6 -15.48 -0.03 7.46
C TYR A 6 -15.72 0.83 8.73
N GLN A 7 -16.23 0.28 9.82
CA GLN A 7 -16.33 1.01 11.09
C GLN A 7 -14.94 1.44 11.62
N LEU A 8 -13.86 0.69 11.27
CA LEU A 8 -12.51 1.09 11.65
C LEU A 8 -12.08 2.41 11.00
N HIS A 9 -12.72 2.86 9.90
CA HIS A 9 -12.50 4.20 9.34
C HIS A 9 -12.82 5.32 10.34
N ASN A 10 -13.76 5.10 11.25
CA ASN A 10 -14.12 6.08 12.28
C ASN A 10 -12.96 6.37 13.25
N ARG A 11 -11.93 5.52 13.27
CA ARG A 11 -10.70 5.74 14.03
C ARG A 11 -9.75 6.73 13.39
N GLY A 12 -10.10 7.20 12.18
CA GLY A 12 -9.33 8.18 11.41
C GLY A 12 -8.01 7.64 10.85
N ILE A 13 -7.18 8.56 10.40
CA ILE A 13 -5.83 8.29 9.92
C ILE A 13 -4.88 8.46 11.10
N LYS A 14 -4.09 7.44 11.40
CA LYS A 14 -3.01 7.51 12.37
C LYS A 14 -1.69 7.37 11.63
N LEU A 15 -0.86 8.40 11.72
CA LEU A 15 0.50 8.35 11.18
C LEU A 15 1.42 7.69 12.21
N GLY A 16 2.26 6.79 11.76
CA GLY A 16 3.22 6.07 12.58
C GLY A 16 3.20 4.57 12.36
N LEU A 17 4.28 3.91 12.75
CA LEU A 17 4.49 2.49 12.49
C LEU A 17 4.23 1.61 13.72
N GLU A 18 3.84 2.19 14.85
CA GLU A 18 3.73 1.46 16.11
C GLU A 18 2.62 0.40 16.06
N ASN A 19 1.43 0.77 15.65
CA ASN A 19 0.29 -0.13 15.61
C ASN A 19 0.44 -1.21 14.54
N ILE A 20 0.93 -0.83 13.34
CA ILE A 20 1.15 -1.82 12.28
C ILE A 20 2.22 -2.84 12.69
N ASN A 21 3.28 -2.43 13.37
CA ASN A 21 4.28 -3.36 13.90
C ASN A 21 3.68 -4.32 14.93
N LYS A 22 2.80 -3.85 15.83
CA LYS A 22 2.12 -4.70 16.80
C LYS A 22 1.28 -5.78 16.12
N ILE A 23 0.44 -5.41 15.15
CA ILE A 23 -0.42 -6.39 14.46
C ILE A 23 0.39 -7.33 13.58
N LEU A 24 1.44 -6.87 12.93
CA LEU A 24 2.32 -7.74 12.13
C LEU A 24 3.08 -8.74 13.01
N HIS A 25 3.53 -8.32 14.18
CA HIS A 25 4.11 -9.25 15.17
C HIS A 25 3.12 -10.33 15.57
N GLU A 26 1.87 -9.97 15.86
CA GLU A 26 0.78 -10.91 16.17
C GLU A 26 0.51 -11.88 15.01
N CYS A 27 0.68 -11.42 13.77
CA CYS A 27 0.58 -12.24 12.55
C CYS A 27 1.85 -13.03 12.22
N ASN A 28 2.85 -13.11 13.09
CA ASN A 28 4.15 -13.74 12.88
C ASN A 28 4.97 -13.10 11.74
N ASN A 29 5.01 -11.77 11.69
CA ASN A 29 5.79 -10.95 10.76
C ASN A 29 5.68 -11.44 9.30
N PRO A 30 4.48 -11.43 8.70
CA PRO A 30 4.25 -11.97 7.37
C PRO A 30 5.03 -11.20 6.29
N HIS A 31 5.31 -9.91 6.52
CA HIS A 31 6.02 -9.03 5.60
C HIS A 31 7.49 -9.41 5.36
N ASP A 32 8.10 -10.21 6.24
CA ASP A 32 9.46 -10.73 6.09
C ASP A 32 9.53 -12.00 5.21
N LYS A 33 8.41 -12.51 4.73
CA LYS A 33 8.33 -13.83 4.07
C LYS A 33 8.25 -13.76 2.55
N PHE A 34 8.32 -12.57 1.96
CA PHE A 34 8.30 -12.37 0.51
C PHE A 34 9.12 -11.13 0.14
N LYS A 35 9.60 -11.07 -1.10
CA LYS A 35 10.23 -9.88 -1.66
C LYS A 35 9.17 -8.84 -1.97
N SER A 36 9.56 -7.55 -1.96
CA SER A 36 8.62 -6.48 -2.31
C SER A 36 9.24 -5.38 -3.16
N ILE A 37 8.41 -4.75 -3.98
CA ILE A 37 8.66 -3.45 -4.61
C ILE A 37 7.65 -2.48 -3.98
N HIS A 38 8.13 -1.35 -3.47
CA HIS A 38 7.34 -0.40 -2.71
C HIS A 38 7.20 0.92 -3.48
N LEU A 39 5.97 1.41 -3.62
CA LEU A 39 5.66 2.59 -4.42
C LEU A 39 5.04 3.70 -3.57
N ALA A 40 5.56 4.93 -3.72
CA ALA A 40 4.94 6.15 -3.20
C ALA A 40 4.81 7.20 -4.32
N GLY A 41 4.05 8.25 -4.06
CA GLY A 41 3.79 9.35 -4.99
C GLY A 41 2.42 9.96 -4.76
N THR A 42 2.07 11.00 -5.51
CA THR A 42 0.72 11.57 -5.51
C THR A 42 -0.13 10.86 -6.55
N ASN A 43 0.26 10.92 -7.81
CA ASN A 43 -0.46 10.35 -8.93
C ASN A 43 0.27 9.13 -9.53
N GLY A 44 -0.47 8.22 -10.15
CA GLY A 44 0.09 7.13 -10.93
C GLY A 44 0.58 5.90 -10.15
N LYS A 45 0.54 5.90 -8.81
CA LYS A 45 0.97 4.77 -7.99
C LYS A 45 0.31 3.45 -8.39
N GLY A 46 -1.02 3.39 -8.32
CA GLY A 46 -1.80 2.18 -8.61
C GLY A 46 -1.65 1.69 -10.05
N SER A 47 -1.57 2.62 -11.03
CA SER A 47 -1.33 2.28 -12.44
C SER A 47 0.05 1.67 -12.63
N THR A 48 1.08 2.30 -12.08
CA THR A 48 2.47 1.80 -12.13
C THR A 48 2.57 0.43 -11.44
N ALA A 49 1.99 0.30 -10.24
CA ALA A 49 1.95 -0.97 -9.51
C ALA A 49 1.29 -2.09 -10.31
N SER A 50 0.16 -1.81 -10.96
CA SER A 50 -0.58 -2.77 -11.77
C SER A 50 0.20 -3.21 -13.02
N ILE A 51 0.88 -2.27 -13.69
CA ILE A 51 1.72 -2.55 -14.86
C ILE A 51 2.90 -3.46 -14.46
N ILE A 52 3.62 -3.11 -13.39
CA ILE A 52 4.75 -3.90 -12.90
C ILE A 52 4.29 -5.29 -12.48
N ALA A 53 3.17 -5.41 -11.74
CA ALA A 53 2.62 -6.68 -11.36
C ALA A 53 2.32 -7.54 -12.59
N LYS A 54 1.75 -6.97 -13.66
CA LYS A 54 1.46 -7.70 -14.89
C LYS A 54 2.71 -8.14 -15.64
N ILE A 55 3.74 -7.31 -15.69
CA ILE A 55 5.02 -7.66 -16.30
C ILE A 55 5.64 -8.86 -15.56
N LEU A 56 5.71 -8.81 -14.22
CA LEU A 56 6.28 -9.89 -13.42
C LEU A 56 5.47 -11.19 -13.50
N GLN A 57 4.15 -11.12 -13.56
CA GLN A 57 3.30 -12.28 -13.83
C GLN A 57 3.67 -12.98 -15.14
N ASN A 58 3.92 -12.19 -16.19
CA ASN A 58 4.28 -12.74 -17.50
C ASN A 58 5.66 -13.44 -17.50
N THR A 59 6.50 -13.22 -16.48
CA THR A 59 7.75 -13.97 -16.26
C THR A 59 7.54 -15.27 -15.47
N GLY A 60 6.31 -15.61 -15.13
CA GLY A 60 5.96 -16.84 -14.40
C GLY A 60 6.00 -16.68 -12.87
N GLN A 61 6.23 -15.48 -12.34
CA GLN A 61 6.23 -15.25 -10.89
C GLN A 61 4.79 -15.21 -10.33
N LYS A 62 4.63 -15.67 -9.10
CA LYS A 62 3.40 -15.49 -8.33
C LYS A 62 3.44 -14.14 -7.63
N VAL A 63 2.69 -13.18 -8.16
CA VAL A 63 2.77 -11.77 -7.77
C VAL A 63 1.60 -11.37 -6.89
N GLY A 64 1.89 -10.84 -5.70
CA GLY A 64 0.94 -10.10 -4.87
C GLY A 64 0.86 -8.64 -5.31
N LEU A 65 -0.32 -8.05 -5.29
CA LEU A 65 -0.55 -6.64 -5.54
C LEU A 65 -1.42 -6.05 -4.43
N TYR A 66 -0.92 -5.02 -3.76
CA TYR A 66 -1.66 -4.24 -2.77
C TYR A 66 -1.79 -2.79 -3.23
N THR A 67 -3.03 -2.33 -3.43
CA THR A 67 -3.35 -0.98 -3.92
C THR A 67 -4.48 -0.34 -3.13
N SER A 68 -4.54 1.00 -3.13
CA SER A 68 -5.60 1.77 -2.47
C SER A 68 -5.84 3.13 -3.14
N PRO A 69 -7.09 3.65 -3.11
CA PRO A 69 -8.32 2.96 -2.67
C PRO A 69 -8.80 1.92 -3.69
N HIS A 70 -9.85 1.15 -3.35
CA HIS A 70 -10.59 0.34 -4.33
C HIS A 70 -11.58 1.21 -5.12
N LEU A 71 -11.98 0.73 -6.29
CA LEU A 71 -12.96 1.44 -7.14
C LEU A 71 -14.39 1.01 -6.83
N ILE A 72 -14.64 -0.28 -6.74
CA ILE A 72 -15.98 -0.87 -6.55
C ILE A 72 -16.01 -1.75 -5.30
N ASN A 73 -15.12 -2.73 -5.21
CA ASN A 73 -15.13 -3.74 -4.18
C ASN A 73 -13.85 -3.73 -3.34
N PHE A 74 -13.98 -3.90 -2.03
CA PHE A 74 -12.86 -3.99 -1.09
C PHE A 74 -11.77 -4.98 -1.55
N ASN A 75 -12.18 -6.13 -2.08
CA ASN A 75 -11.32 -7.22 -2.53
C ASN A 75 -10.27 -6.79 -3.57
N GLU A 76 -10.55 -5.73 -4.32
CA GLU A 76 -9.63 -5.18 -5.32
C GLU A 76 -8.31 -4.70 -4.73
N ARG A 77 -8.31 -4.36 -3.42
CA ARG A 77 -7.11 -3.88 -2.72
C ARG A 77 -6.01 -4.93 -2.64
N ILE A 78 -6.39 -6.21 -2.62
CA ILE A 78 -5.47 -7.33 -2.38
C ILE A 78 -5.67 -8.35 -3.49
N ARG A 79 -4.67 -8.52 -4.34
CA ARG A 79 -4.75 -9.44 -5.48
C ARG A 79 -3.53 -10.36 -5.53
N ILE A 80 -3.72 -11.57 -6.02
CA ILE A 80 -2.62 -12.47 -6.39
C ILE A 80 -2.82 -12.88 -7.85
N ASN A 81 -1.83 -12.61 -8.69
CA ASN A 81 -1.88 -12.84 -10.13
C ASN A 81 -3.15 -12.26 -10.78
N GLY A 82 -3.54 -11.06 -10.35
CA GLY A 82 -4.73 -10.33 -10.83
C GLY A 82 -6.05 -10.80 -10.23
N VAL A 83 -6.08 -11.92 -9.48
CA VAL A 83 -7.28 -12.43 -8.83
C VAL A 83 -7.44 -11.76 -7.45
N PRO A 84 -8.55 -11.07 -7.18
CA PRO A 84 -8.82 -10.46 -5.89
C PRO A 84 -8.91 -11.50 -4.77
N ILE A 85 -8.59 -11.08 -3.53
CA ILE A 85 -8.81 -11.87 -2.32
C ILE A 85 -10.29 -12.24 -2.20
N ASN A 86 -10.59 -13.46 -1.78
CA ASN A 86 -11.97 -13.90 -1.59
C ASN A 86 -12.53 -13.48 -0.23
N ASP A 87 -13.85 -13.46 -0.13
CA ASP A 87 -14.54 -13.03 1.10
C ASP A 87 -14.24 -13.93 2.29
N SER A 88 -14.02 -15.22 2.07
CA SER A 88 -13.71 -16.16 3.14
C SER A 88 -12.38 -15.86 3.83
N ASP A 89 -11.36 -15.45 3.07
CA ASP A 89 -10.07 -15.03 3.65
C ASP A 89 -10.19 -13.71 4.42
N ILE A 90 -10.95 -12.74 3.90
CA ILE A 90 -11.25 -11.48 4.60
C ILE A 90 -11.96 -11.76 5.92
N ILE A 91 -12.99 -12.62 5.89
CA ILE A 91 -13.78 -12.99 7.06
C ILE A 91 -12.90 -13.71 8.09
N SER A 92 -12.11 -14.67 7.63
CA SER A 92 -11.22 -15.46 8.49
C SER A 92 -10.21 -14.57 9.22
N PHE A 93 -9.49 -13.71 8.47
CA PHE A 93 -8.52 -12.78 9.04
C PHE A 93 -9.18 -11.83 10.04
N THR A 94 -10.29 -11.21 9.65
CA THR A 94 -10.98 -10.25 10.51
C THR A 94 -11.49 -10.91 11.80
N LYS A 95 -12.04 -12.12 11.73
CA LYS A 95 -12.49 -12.85 12.92
C LYS A 95 -11.33 -13.19 13.86
N THR A 96 -10.21 -13.63 13.29
CA THR A 96 -9.03 -14.02 14.06
C THR A 96 -8.44 -12.85 14.85
N TYR A 97 -8.41 -11.66 14.26
CA TYR A 97 -7.70 -10.52 14.86
C TYR A 97 -8.63 -9.42 15.38
N ARG A 98 -9.95 -9.64 15.41
CA ARG A 98 -10.93 -8.64 15.83
C ARG A 98 -10.65 -8.09 17.22
N ASP A 99 -10.44 -8.96 18.20
CA ASP A 99 -10.19 -8.55 19.58
C ASP A 99 -8.89 -7.77 19.72
N PHE A 100 -7.88 -8.13 18.91
CA PHE A 100 -6.63 -7.38 18.83
C PHE A 100 -6.85 -5.98 18.24
N PHE A 101 -7.70 -5.86 17.21
CA PHE A 101 -8.03 -4.57 16.61
C PHE A 101 -8.72 -3.64 17.61
N GLU A 102 -9.64 -4.17 18.43
CA GLU A 102 -10.32 -3.39 19.46
C GLU A 102 -9.33 -2.97 20.55
N LYS A 103 -8.57 -3.90 21.09
CA LYS A 103 -7.63 -3.68 22.18
C LYS A 103 -6.56 -2.61 21.83
N HIS A 104 -6.08 -2.59 20.60
CA HIS A 104 -5.02 -1.69 20.17
C HIS A 104 -5.49 -0.52 19.31
N SER A 105 -6.80 -0.35 19.16
CA SER A 105 -7.40 0.70 18.31
C SER A 105 -6.78 0.73 16.90
N ILE A 106 -6.63 -0.45 16.29
CA ILE A 106 -6.10 -0.61 14.93
C ILE A 106 -7.01 0.09 13.93
N THR A 107 -6.47 0.90 13.05
CA THR A 107 -7.21 1.60 12.01
C THR A 107 -7.56 0.69 10.85
N PHE A 108 -8.47 1.15 9.98
CA PHE A 108 -8.83 0.42 8.76
C PHE A 108 -7.61 0.11 7.88
N PHE A 109 -6.73 1.10 7.67
CA PHE A 109 -5.58 0.92 6.78
C PHE A 109 -4.54 -0.03 7.38
N GLU A 110 -4.28 0.06 8.69
CA GLU A 110 -3.40 -0.87 9.41
C GLU A 110 -3.93 -2.32 9.33
N ALA A 111 -5.23 -2.52 9.56
CA ALA A 111 -5.87 -3.83 9.49
C ALA A 111 -5.79 -4.42 8.07
N THR A 112 -6.06 -3.60 7.04
CA THR A 112 -6.05 -4.06 5.64
C THR A 112 -4.63 -4.32 5.13
N THR A 113 -3.64 -3.55 5.57
CA THR A 113 -2.23 -3.78 5.27
C THR A 113 -1.75 -5.11 5.88
N ALA A 114 -2.05 -5.35 7.16
CA ALA A 114 -1.70 -6.61 7.81
C ALA A 114 -2.40 -7.82 7.15
N MET A 115 -3.68 -7.66 6.77
CA MET A 115 -4.44 -8.67 6.03
C MET A 115 -3.77 -9.00 4.68
N ALA A 116 -3.34 -7.98 3.93
CA ALA A 116 -2.67 -8.17 2.65
C ALA A 116 -1.38 -8.99 2.81
N PHE A 117 -0.55 -8.63 3.78
CA PHE A 117 0.72 -9.30 4.00
C PHE A 117 0.54 -10.73 4.51
N ASP A 118 -0.41 -10.99 5.41
CA ASP A 118 -0.74 -12.34 5.86
C ASP A 118 -1.29 -13.21 4.71
N TYR A 119 -2.14 -12.64 3.86
CA TYR A 119 -2.66 -13.32 2.67
C TYR A 119 -1.54 -13.67 1.69
N PHE A 120 -0.61 -12.75 1.45
CA PHE A 120 0.55 -12.98 0.59
C PHE A 120 1.45 -14.10 1.12
N ARG A 121 1.78 -14.05 2.42
CA ARG A 121 2.55 -15.09 3.09
C ARG A 121 1.88 -16.48 2.99
N LYS A 122 0.60 -16.57 3.33
CA LYS A 122 -0.18 -17.82 3.27
C LYS A 122 -0.18 -18.43 1.87
N ASN A 123 -0.25 -17.59 0.86
CA ASN A 123 -0.27 -17.99 -0.53
C ASN A 123 1.13 -18.19 -1.13
N LYS A 124 2.21 -17.99 -0.37
CA LYS A 124 3.60 -18.18 -0.79
C LYS A 124 3.89 -17.45 -2.12
N ILE A 125 3.61 -16.15 -2.17
CA ILE A 125 3.96 -15.35 -3.35
C ILE A 125 5.48 -15.20 -3.48
N ASP A 126 5.96 -14.97 -4.69
CA ASP A 126 7.38 -14.70 -4.95
C ASP A 126 7.75 -13.26 -4.66
N ILE A 127 6.84 -12.33 -5.03
CA ILE A 127 7.05 -10.90 -4.88
C ILE A 127 5.73 -10.15 -4.69
N ALA A 128 5.73 -9.13 -3.84
CA ALA A 128 4.63 -8.19 -3.67
C ALA A 128 4.95 -6.84 -4.32
N ILE A 129 3.96 -6.26 -5.00
CA ILE A 129 3.96 -4.87 -5.44
C ILE A 129 3.03 -4.13 -4.50
N VAL A 130 3.57 -3.16 -3.76
CA VAL A 130 2.86 -2.52 -2.64
C VAL A 130 2.83 -1.01 -2.83
N GLU A 131 1.62 -0.46 -2.94
CA GLU A 131 1.35 0.96 -2.98
C GLU A 131 1.19 1.52 -1.56
N THR A 132 1.80 2.69 -1.25
CA THR A 132 1.51 3.43 -0.01
C THR A 132 0.08 3.97 -0.03
N GLY A 133 -0.55 4.01 1.14
CA GLY A 133 -1.85 4.66 1.28
C GLY A 133 -1.74 6.17 1.33
N LEU A 134 -0.84 6.69 2.18
CA LEU A 134 -0.67 8.13 2.40
C LEU A 134 0.80 8.45 2.73
N GLY A 135 1.35 9.43 2.00
CA GLY A 135 2.73 9.84 2.21
C GLY A 135 3.72 8.74 1.87
N GLY A 136 4.49 8.32 2.85
CA GLY A 136 5.48 7.24 2.71
C GLY A 136 6.15 6.91 4.05
N ARG A 137 6.87 7.86 4.64
CA ARG A 137 7.69 7.67 5.85
C ARG A 137 6.92 7.01 7.01
N LEU A 138 5.70 7.44 7.27
CA LEU A 138 4.84 6.98 8.37
C LEU A 138 3.64 6.15 7.87
N ASP A 139 3.64 5.75 6.59
CA ASP A 139 2.62 4.87 6.04
C ASP A 139 2.76 3.45 6.60
N SER A 140 1.62 2.79 6.86
CA SER A 140 1.62 1.43 7.43
C SER A 140 2.37 0.42 6.55
N THR A 141 2.51 0.67 5.24
CA THR A 141 3.28 -0.21 4.35
C THR A 141 4.79 -0.03 4.51
N ASN A 142 5.27 1.04 5.17
CA ASN A 142 6.70 1.34 5.28
C ASN A 142 7.48 0.47 6.30
N VAL A 143 6.84 -0.56 6.82
CA VAL A 143 7.47 -1.66 7.57
C VAL A 143 8.23 -2.63 6.67
N LEU A 144 7.99 -2.56 5.36
CA LEU A 144 8.66 -3.42 4.37
C LEU A 144 10.16 -3.13 4.27
N SER A 145 10.92 -4.18 3.97
CA SER A 145 12.30 -4.12 3.49
C SER A 145 12.32 -4.46 1.99
N PRO A 146 11.96 -3.49 1.11
CA PRO A 146 11.77 -3.77 -0.31
C PRO A 146 13.10 -4.03 -1.02
N ILE A 147 13.06 -4.80 -2.11
CA ILE A 147 14.22 -4.96 -3.01
C ILE A 147 14.35 -3.79 -4.00
N HIS A 148 13.30 -3.00 -4.16
CA HIS A 148 13.27 -1.82 -5.01
C HIS A 148 12.20 -0.85 -4.51
N THR A 149 12.45 0.46 -4.63
CA THR A 149 11.46 1.51 -4.36
C THR A 149 11.19 2.33 -5.61
N ILE A 150 9.97 2.84 -5.72
CA ILE A 150 9.55 3.68 -6.85
C ILE A 150 8.82 4.90 -6.31
N ILE A 151 9.25 6.07 -6.72
CA ILE A 151 8.54 7.33 -6.48
C ILE A 151 7.91 7.75 -7.82
N THR A 152 6.60 7.79 -7.85
CA THR A 152 5.84 8.31 -9.00
C THR A 152 5.75 9.84 -8.93
N GLU A 153 4.91 10.45 -9.73
CA GLU A 153 4.69 11.90 -9.69
C GLU A 153 4.35 12.41 -8.28
N ILE A 154 4.96 13.53 -7.91
CA ILE A 154 4.70 14.23 -6.66
C ILE A 154 4.02 15.56 -6.98
N ASP A 155 2.92 15.83 -6.27
CA ASP A 155 2.15 17.04 -6.36
C ASP A 155 1.52 17.35 -4.99
N PHE A 156 0.83 18.47 -4.85
CA PHE A 156 0.08 18.80 -3.65
C PHE A 156 -1.00 17.75 -3.37
N ASP A 157 -0.94 17.18 -2.19
CA ASP A 157 -1.86 16.13 -1.73
C ASP A 157 -1.86 16.09 -0.22
N HIS A 158 -3.04 16.00 0.40
CA HIS A 158 -3.18 15.89 1.87
C HIS A 158 -2.29 16.86 2.65
N THR A 159 -2.25 18.13 2.26
CA THR A 159 -1.34 19.15 2.79
C THR A 159 -1.43 19.29 4.31
N HIS A 160 -2.62 19.11 4.89
CA HIS A 160 -2.85 19.14 6.33
C HIS A 160 -2.17 18.00 7.12
N LEU A 161 -1.64 16.96 6.43
CA LEU A 161 -0.94 15.81 7.04
C LEU A 161 0.51 15.68 6.58
N LEU A 162 0.79 16.04 5.32
CA LEU A 162 2.08 15.78 4.69
C LEU A 162 2.98 17.03 4.59
N GLY A 163 2.42 18.22 4.84
CA GLY A 163 3.14 19.49 4.73
C GLY A 163 2.52 20.43 3.71
N GLU A 164 2.84 21.70 3.81
CA GLU A 164 2.29 22.78 3.00
C GLU A 164 3.10 23.06 1.74
N THR A 165 4.26 22.43 1.59
CA THR A 165 5.16 22.60 0.44
C THR A 165 5.40 21.27 -0.28
N VAL A 166 5.75 21.36 -1.57
CA VAL A 166 6.09 20.18 -2.38
C VAL A 166 7.32 19.47 -1.80
N GLU A 167 8.27 20.22 -1.23
CA GLU A 167 9.47 19.71 -0.60
C GLU A 167 9.15 18.85 0.63
N GLU A 168 8.23 19.30 1.48
CA GLU A 168 7.79 18.56 2.66
C GLU A 168 7.05 17.27 2.24
N ILE A 169 6.13 17.38 1.29
CA ILE A 169 5.41 16.22 0.73
C ILE A 169 6.40 15.23 0.10
N THR A 170 7.41 15.73 -0.61
CA THR A 170 8.47 14.91 -1.20
C THR A 170 9.25 14.17 -0.12
N ALA A 171 9.64 14.84 0.96
CA ALA A 171 10.36 14.23 2.07
C ALA A 171 9.55 13.08 2.71
N GLU A 172 8.25 13.28 2.93
CA GLU A 172 7.36 12.24 3.44
C GLU A 172 7.26 11.03 2.49
N LYS A 173 7.09 11.27 1.18
CA LYS A 173 6.99 10.19 0.19
C LYS A 173 8.31 9.46 0.01
N CYS A 174 9.43 10.17 -0.05
CA CYS A 174 10.77 9.58 -0.14
C CYS A 174 11.18 8.80 1.11
N GLY A 175 10.46 8.92 2.22
CA GLY A 175 10.66 8.12 3.42
C GLY A 175 10.54 6.60 3.23
N ILE A 176 10.05 6.12 2.08
CA ILE A 176 10.08 4.69 1.73
C ILE A 176 11.44 4.21 1.22
N ILE A 177 12.32 5.13 0.83
CA ILE A 177 13.64 4.78 0.31
C ILE A 177 14.51 4.27 1.46
N LYS A 178 15.05 3.07 1.31
CA LYS A 178 15.91 2.44 2.31
C LYS A 178 17.37 2.51 1.85
N ASN A 179 18.29 2.56 2.80
CA ASN A 179 19.72 2.54 2.50
C ASN A 179 20.07 1.28 1.69
N SER A 180 20.89 1.47 0.65
CA SER A 180 21.34 0.39 -0.25
C SER A 180 20.25 -0.30 -1.06
N VAL A 181 19.03 0.22 -1.11
CA VAL A 181 17.95 -0.27 -1.97
C VAL A 181 17.89 0.58 -3.24
N PRO A 182 17.89 -0.03 -4.44
CA PRO A 182 17.68 0.70 -5.69
C PRO A 182 16.36 1.47 -5.68
N ASN A 183 16.40 2.71 -6.17
CA ASN A 183 15.22 3.56 -6.30
C ASN A 183 15.07 4.05 -7.75
N THR A 184 13.84 4.10 -8.23
CA THR A 184 13.45 4.71 -9.49
C THR A 184 12.48 5.85 -9.21
N THR A 185 12.83 7.07 -9.64
CA THR A 185 11.92 8.21 -9.59
C THR A 185 11.33 8.42 -10.98
N ILE A 186 10.02 8.38 -11.10
CA ILE A 186 9.28 8.66 -12.32
C ILE A 186 8.69 10.07 -12.13
N CYS A 187 9.39 11.08 -12.63
CA CYS A 187 8.89 12.45 -12.66
C CYS A 187 8.26 12.68 -14.04
N LEU A 188 6.95 12.82 -14.11
CA LEU A 188 6.29 13.35 -15.29
C LEU A 188 6.38 14.88 -15.21
N LEU A 189 7.43 15.45 -15.79
CA LEU A 189 7.45 16.88 -16.11
C LEU A 189 6.38 17.11 -17.19
N TYR A 190 5.21 17.56 -16.79
CA TYR A 190 4.20 18.07 -17.69
C TYR A 190 4.71 19.41 -18.25
N THR A 191 5.42 19.36 -19.39
CA THR A 191 5.93 20.54 -20.09
C THR A 191 5.00 21.02 -21.19
N SER A 192 3.87 20.32 -21.44
CA SER A 192 2.84 20.77 -22.38
C SER A 192 1.46 20.35 -21.92
N PRO A 193 0.43 21.22 -22.07
CA PRO A 193 -0.95 20.84 -21.79
C PRO A 193 -1.35 19.68 -22.70
N SER A 194 -2.04 18.71 -22.13
CA SER A 194 -2.64 17.61 -22.90
C SER A 194 -3.57 18.21 -23.96
N PRO A 195 -3.71 17.60 -25.17
CA PRO A 195 -4.72 18.02 -26.14
C PRO A 195 -6.14 18.06 -25.59
N ARG A 196 -6.41 17.40 -24.45
CA ARG A 196 -7.69 17.47 -23.73
C ARG A 196 -7.87 18.77 -22.94
N ASP A 197 -6.79 19.42 -22.51
CA ASP A 197 -6.84 20.65 -21.71
C ASP A 197 -7.01 21.92 -22.59
N SER A 198 -6.90 21.76 -23.90
CA SER A 198 -7.09 22.83 -24.90
C SER A 198 -8.50 22.88 -25.46
N MET A 199 -9.45 22.11 -24.93
CA MET A 199 -10.85 22.03 -25.38
C MET A 199 -11.85 22.68 -24.39
N THR A 200 -11.44 23.70 -23.60
CA THR A 200 -12.35 24.50 -22.79
C THR A 200 -12.48 25.88 -23.35
#